data_da5ae7cb620ca9dec1d17a326b0f7c7b
#
_entry.id   da5ae7cb620ca9dec1d17a326b0f7c7b
#
_cell.length_a   1.000
_cell.length_b   1.000
_cell.length_c   1.000
_cell.angle_alpha   90.00
_cell.angle_beta   90.00
_cell.angle_gamma   90.00
#
_symmetry.space_group_name_H-M   'P 1'
#
loop_
_entity.id
_entity.type
_entity.pdbx_description
1 polymer ?
#
loop_
_entity_poly.entity_id
_entity_poly.type
_entity_poly.pdbx_seq_one_letter_code
_entity_poly.pdbx_strand_id
1 'polypeptide(L)'
;MTDYLRRKIRERGWTGDAADPAALAEKFAELGYIDDRAFGEARASAMARRGLGQRRVAGALRQAGIGEEDANALAPAIEERAIDAALTYARKKRIGPFALTAADRALREKQIGAMIRAGHDFTLARRIAGMAPGDEIDLS
;
A
#
# COMPACT_ATOMS: atom_id res chain seq x y z
N MET A 1 -0.83 16.02 9.91
CA MET A 1 -0.87 15.04 11.02
C MET A 1 -2.01 15.25 11.99
N THR A 2 -2.36 16.51 12.27
CA THR A 2 -3.48 16.80 13.17
C THR A 2 -4.80 16.17 12.69
N ASP A 3 -5.09 16.27 11.39
CA ASP A 3 -6.31 15.68 10.82
C ASP A 3 -6.35 14.17 10.96
N TYR A 4 -5.19 13.51 10.82
CA TYR A 4 -5.09 12.08 11.03
C TYR A 4 -5.42 11.70 12.47
N LEU A 5 -4.87 12.43 13.44
CA LEU A 5 -5.13 12.16 14.87
C LEU A 5 -6.60 12.37 15.21
N ARG A 6 -7.22 13.42 14.70
CA ARG A 6 -8.64 13.69 14.89
C ARG A 6 -9.51 12.55 14.38
N ARG A 7 -9.21 12.07 13.19
CA ARG A 7 -9.93 10.96 12.58
C ARG A 7 -9.75 9.68 13.38
N LYS A 8 -8.51 9.39 13.81
CA LYS A 8 -8.18 8.23 14.60
C LYS A 8 -8.93 8.19 15.91
N ILE A 9 -9.00 9.31 16.59
CA ILE A 9 -9.71 9.43 17.85
C ILE A 9 -11.20 9.15 17.66
N ARG A 10 -11.80 9.70 16.62
CA ARG A 10 -13.21 9.48 16.32
C ARG A 10 -13.50 8.04 15.95
N GLU A 11 -12.67 7.43 15.12
CA GLU A 11 -12.84 6.04 14.67
C GLU A 11 -12.77 5.06 15.82
N ARG A 12 -11.98 5.36 16.84
CA ARG A 12 -11.84 4.52 18.02
C ARG A 12 -12.90 4.78 19.08
N GLY A 13 -13.81 5.72 18.83
CA GLY A 13 -14.82 6.06 19.81
C GLY A 13 -14.24 6.66 21.06
N TRP A 14 -13.19 7.46 20.92
CA TRP A 14 -12.53 8.07 22.06
C TRP A 14 -13.47 9.01 22.80
N THR A 15 -13.76 8.69 24.04
CA THR A 15 -14.70 9.46 24.89
C THR A 15 -14.06 9.96 26.18
N GLY A 16 -12.75 9.85 26.32
CA GLY A 16 -12.08 10.22 27.54
C GLY A 16 -11.84 11.73 27.69
N ASP A 17 -11.13 12.09 28.74
CA ASP A 17 -10.82 13.48 29.08
C ASP A 17 -9.90 14.14 28.07
N ALA A 18 -9.31 13.38 27.16
CA ALA A 18 -8.48 13.90 26.09
C ALA A 18 -9.30 14.26 24.87
N ALA A 19 -10.45 14.85 25.08
CA ALA A 19 -11.41 15.14 24.02
C ALA A 19 -10.96 16.21 23.02
N ASP A 20 -9.89 16.96 23.33
CA ASP A 20 -9.36 17.96 22.41
C ASP A 20 -8.27 17.38 21.51
N PRO A 21 -8.59 17.06 20.25
CA PRO A 21 -7.60 16.48 19.32
C PRO A 21 -6.44 17.44 19.04
N ALA A 22 -6.67 18.75 19.05
CA ALA A 22 -5.63 19.71 18.79
C ALA A 22 -4.60 19.74 19.91
N ALA A 23 -5.06 19.72 21.17
CA ALA A 23 -4.17 19.67 22.33
C ALA A 23 -3.37 18.38 22.36
N LEU A 24 -4.03 17.25 22.02
CA LEU A 24 -3.37 15.96 21.96
C LEU A 24 -2.30 15.91 20.88
N ALA A 25 -2.59 16.45 19.69
CA ALA A 25 -1.63 16.53 18.60
C ALA A 25 -0.42 17.40 18.98
N GLU A 26 -0.67 18.50 19.65
CA GLU A 26 0.38 19.41 20.12
C GLU A 26 1.29 18.71 21.13
N LYS A 27 0.69 17.97 22.07
CA LYS A 27 1.44 17.21 23.06
C LYS A 27 2.28 16.13 22.41
N PHE A 28 1.75 15.41 21.42
CA PHE A 28 2.51 14.40 20.69
C PHE A 28 3.68 15.03 19.93
N ALA A 29 3.47 16.22 19.35
CA ALA A 29 4.54 16.93 18.66
C ALA A 29 5.67 17.31 19.62
N GLU A 30 5.31 17.81 20.80
CA GLU A 30 6.28 18.17 21.84
C GLU A 30 7.09 16.97 22.31
N LEU A 31 6.45 15.81 22.39
CA LEU A 31 7.10 14.57 22.80
C LEU A 31 7.79 13.83 21.64
N GLY A 32 7.71 14.36 20.43
CA GLY A 32 8.31 13.74 19.26
C GLY A 32 7.55 12.51 18.77
N TYR A 33 6.29 12.34 19.16
CA TYR A 33 5.48 11.19 18.73
C TYR A 33 4.80 11.36 17.39
N ILE A 34 4.76 12.59 16.86
CA ILE A 34 4.27 12.82 15.50
C ILE A 34 5.46 12.66 14.57
N ASP A 35 5.65 11.45 14.11
CA ASP A 35 6.75 11.08 13.25
C ASP A 35 6.18 10.64 11.89
N ASP A 36 6.31 11.50 10.90
CA ASP A 36 5.81 11.26 9.56
C ASP A 36 6.42 10.01 8.93
N ARG A 37 7.69 9.75 9.22
CA ARG A 37 8.37 8.55 8.70
C ARG A 37 7.78 7.28 9.30
N ALA A 38 7.59 7.23 10.61
CA ALA A 38 6.98 6.08 11.26
C ALA A 38 5.54 5.87 10.81
N PHE A 39 4.78 6.94 10.67
CA PHE A 39 3.42 6.87 10.14
C PHE A 39 3.42 6.34 8.70
N GLY A 40 4.30 6.88 7.86
CA GLY A 40 4.41 6.47 6.46
C GLY A 40 4.80 5.01 6.32
N GLU A 41 5.74 4.54 7.14
CA GLU A 41 6.15 3.14 7.13
C GLU A 41 5.00 2.21 7.52
N ALA A 42 4.27 2.54 8.57
CA ALA A 42 3.12 1.74 8.99
C ALA A 42 2.04 1.70 7.92
N ARG A 43 1.78 2.84 7.28
CA ARG A 43 0.80 2.94 6.19
C ARG A 43 1.24 2.12 4.98
N ALA A 44 2.51 2.26 4.59
CA ALA A 44 3.06 1.53 3.44
C ALA A 44 3.01 0.02 3.69
N SER A 45 3.39 -0.42 4.88
CA SER A 45 3.35 -1.83 5.25
C SER A 45 1.93 -2.38 5.21
N ALA A 46 0.96 -1.65 5.76
CA ALA A 46 -0.43 -2.07 5.76
C ALA A 46 -0.99 -2.18 4.33
N MET A 47 -0.66 -1.23 3.47
CA MET A 47 -1.13 -1.24 2.08
C MET A 47 -0.51 -2.41 1.31
N ALA A 48 0.78 -2.68 1.51
CA ALA A 48 1.45 -3.80 0.86
C ALA A 48 0.82 -5.14 1.27
N ARG A 49 0.49 -5.29 2.55
CA ARG A 49 -0.19 -6.50 3.04
C ARG A 49 -1.57 -6.69 2.39
N ARG A 50 -2.20 -5.60 1.97
CA ARG A 50 -3.47 -5.65 1.23
C ARG A 50 -3.27 -5.90 -0.26
N GLY A 51 -2.03 -5.98 -0.73
CA GLY A 51 -1.72 -6.20 -2.14
C GLY A 51 -1.68 -4.95 -2.98
N LEU A 52 -1.57 -3.76 -2.38
CA LEU A 52 -1.48 -2.51 -3.13
C LEU A 52 -0.03 -2.24 -3.54
N GLY A 53 0.16 -1.80 -4.78
CA GLY A 53 1.47 -1.62 -5.35
C GLY A 53 2.14 -0.31 -4.96
N GLN A 54 3.44 -0.20 -5.27
CA GLN A 54 4.27 0.91 -4.83
C GLN A 54 3.76 2.28 -5.28
N ARG A 55 3.18 2.39 -6.47
CA ARG A 55 2.66 3.67 -6.96
C ARG A 55 1.45 4.12 -6.14
N ARG A 56 0.61 3.17 -5.77
CA ARG A 56 -0.56 3.45 -4.94
C ARG A 56 -0.13 3.86 -3.53
N VAL A 57 0.88 3.18 -2.98
CA VAL A 57 1.47 3.51 -1.68
C VAL A 57 2.07 4.91 -1.71
N ALA A 58 2.90 5.21 -2.71
CA ALA A 58 3.53 6.52 -2.84
C ALA A 58 2.48 7.64 -2.93
N GLY A 59 1.41 7.42 -3.69
CA GLY A 59 0.31 8.37 -3.79
C GLY A 59 -0.40 8.60 -2.47
N ALA A 60 -0.63 7.53 -1.71
CA ALA A 60 -1.28 7.63 -0.40
C ALA A 60 -0.43 8.40 0.60
N LEU A 61 0.88 8.18 0.60
CA LEU A 61 1.80 8.93 1.46
C LEU A 61 1.79 10.41 1.11
N ARG A 62 1.77 10.73 -0.17
CA ARG A 62 1.71 12.12 -0.63
C ARG A 62 0.41 12.78 -0.20
N GLN A 63 -0.71 12.08 -0.34
CA GLN A 63 -2.01 12.59 0.11
C GLN A 63 -2.08 12.78 1.62
N ALA A 64 -1.38 11.96 2.37
CA ALA A 64 -1.32 12.08 3.83
C ALA A 64 -0.40 13.21 4.30
N GLY A 65 0.25 13.91 3.37
CA GLY A 65 1.12 15.03 3.72
C GLY A 65 2.54 14.62 4.11
N ILE A 66 2.95 13.40 3.79
CA ILE A 66 4.32 12.96 4.04
C ILE A 66 5.26 13.76 3.13
N GLY A 67 6.24 14.43 3.74
CA GLY A 67 7.20 15.24 3.02
C GLY A 67 8.10 14.42 2.13
N GLU A 68 8.71 15.08 1.14
CA GLU A 68 9.54 14.42 0.14
C GLU A 68 10.72 13.67 0.75
N GLU A 69 11.33 14.25 1.80
CA GLU A 69 12.45 13.61 2.48
C GLU A 69 12.06 12.28 3.10
N ASP A 70 10.93 12.24 3.82
CA ASP A 70 10.45 11.02 4.43
C ASP A 70 9.97 10.02 3.39
N ALA A 71 9.30 10.49 2.33
CA ALA A 71 8.86 9.65 1.24
C ALA A 71 10.06 8.98 0.55
N ASN A 72 11.13 9.73 0.31
CA ASN A 72 12.34 9.20 -0.30
C ASN A 72 13.04 8.18 0.60
N ALA A 73 13.01 8.40 1.91
CA ALA A 73 13.58 7.46 2.87
C ALA A 73 12.80 6.14 2.91
N LEU A 74 11.50 6.18 2.64
CA LEU A 74 10.64 4.99 2.64
C LEU A 74 10.63 4.24 1.31
N ALA A 75 11.02 4.90 0.22
CA ALA A 75 10.95 4.33 -1.12
C ALA A 75 11.68 3.00 -1.28
N PRO A 76 12.90 2.79 -0.75
CA PRO A 76 13.58 1.50 -0.90
C PRO A 76 12.81 0.35 -0.27
N ALA A 77 12.23 0.53 0.91
CA ALA A 77 11.45 -0.52 1.56
C ALA A 77 10.15 -0.83 0.79
N ILE A 78 9.52 0.20 0.23
CA ILE A 78 8.33 0.04 -0.59
C ILE A 78 8.67 -0.74 -1.86
N GLU A 79 9.78 -0.39 -2.51
CA GLU A 79 10.25 -1.09 -3.70
C GLU A 79 10.60 -2.55 -3.41
N GLU A 80 11.22 -2.82 -2.27
CA GLU A 80 11.56 -4.16 -1.83
C GLU A 80 10.33 -5.04 -1.65
N ARG A 81 9.21 -4.46 -1.24
CA ARG A 81 7.93 -5.16 -1.05
C ARG A 81 7.09 -5.27 -2.32
N ALA A 82 7.52 -4.66 -3.42
CA ALA A 82 6.70 -4.54 -4.63
C ALA A 82 6.28 -5.89 -5.20
N ILE A 83 7.19 -6.85 -5.24
CA ILE A 83 6.90 -8.18 -5.78
C ILE A 83 5.91 -8.91 -4.87
N ASP A 84 6.14 -8.90 -3.57
CA ASP A 84 5.25 -9.56 -2.61
C ASP A 84 3.84 -8.96 -2.65
N ALA A 85 3.74 -7.64 -2.75
CA ALA A 85 2.46 -6.96 -2.86
C ALA A 85 1.73 -7.35 -4.14
N ALA A 86 2.44 -7.45 -5.26
CA ALA A 86 1.86 -7.85 -6.53
C ALA A 86 1.36 -9.30 -6.48
N LEU A 87 2.14 -10.19 -5.87
CA LEU A 87 1.72 -11.59 -5.71
C LEU A 87 0.53 -11.72 -4.76
N THR A 88 0.48 -10.92 -3.70
CA THR A 88 -0.67 -10.88 -2.80
C THR A 88 -1.93 -10.46 -3.54
N TYR A 89 -1.84 -9.42 -4.36
CA TYR A 89 -2.94 -8.97 -5.20
C TYR A 89 -3.39 -10.06 -6.18
N ALA A 90 -2.42 -10.66 -6.88
CA ALA A 90 -2.70 -11.70 -7.86
C ALA A 90 -3.37 -12.92 -7.23
N ARG A 91 -2.94 -13.29 -6.02
CA ARG A 91 -3.55 -14.39 -5.29
C ARG A 91 -5.00 -14.10 -4.94
N LYS A 92 -5.29 -12.91 -4.43
CA LYS A 92 -6.64 -12.49 -4.07
C LYS A 92 -7.56 -12.46 -5.28
N LYS A 93 -7.06 -12.01 -6.41
CA LYS A 93 -7.84 -11.86 -7.65
C LYS A 93 -7.74 -13.06 -8.57
N ARG A 94 -6.98 -14.08 -8.19
CA ARG A 94 -6.77 -15.30 -8.98
C ARG A 94 -6.24 -14.99 -10.38
N ILE A 95 -5.16 -14.23 -10.42
CA ILE A 95 -4.50 -13.82 -11.66
C ILE A 95 -3.26 -14.69 -11.88
N GLY A 96 -2.99 -15.06 -13.13
CA GLY A 96 -1.79 -15.78 -13.52
C GLY A 96 -1.66 -17.13 -12.84
N PRO A 97 -0.58 -17.37 -12.07
CA PRO A 97 -0.35 -18.69 -11.48
C PRO A 97 -1.40 -19.08 -10.44
N PHE A 98 -2.17 -18.14 -9.93
CA PHE A 98 -3.24 -18.39 -8.96
C PHE A 98 -4.61 -18.58 -9.59
N ALA A 99 -4.69 -18.49 -10.92
CA ALA A 99 -5.95 -18.71 -11.63
C ALA A 99 -6.31 -20.19 -11.67
N LEU A 100 -7.59 -20.49 -11.75
CA LEU A 100 -8.08 -21.87 -11.87
C LEU A 100 -7.94 -22.37 -13.31
N THR A 101 -8.12 -21.47 -14.28
CA THR A 101 -8.00 -21.77 -15.70
C THR A 101 -7.19 -20.70 -16.38
N ALA A 102 -6.58 -21.03 -17.52
CA ALA A 102 -5.81 -20.08 -18.28
C ALA A 102 -6.70 -18.93 -18.79
N ALA A 103 -6.21 -17.72 -18.67
CA ALA A 103 -6.90 -16.53 -19.17
C ALA A 103 -6.68 -16.39 -20.67
N ASP A 104 -7.72 -15.99 -21.41
CA ASP A 104 -7.54 -15.58 -22.79
C ASP A 104 -6.89 -14.19 -22.83
N ARG A 105 -6.58 -13.72 -24.03
CA ARG A 105 -5.89 -12.43 -24.20
C ARG A 105 -6.69 -11.27 -23.63
N ALA A 106 -8.00 -11.23 -23.86
CA ALA A 106 -8.83 -10.14 -23.40
C ALA A 106 -8.90 -10.09 -21.87
N LEU A 107 -9.04 -11.23 -21.22
CA LEU A 107 -9.04 -11.30 -19.76
C LEU A 107 -7.68 -10.92 -19.18
N ARG A 108 -6.59 -11.38 -19.83
CA ARG A 108 -5.25 -11.05 -19.39
C ARG A 108 -5.01 -9.53 -19.43
N GLU A 109 -5.46 -8.86 -20.48
CA GLU A 109 -5.33 -7.40 -20.58
C GLU A 109 -6.10 -6.69 -19.49
N LYS A 110 -7.31 -7.17 -19.16
CA LYS A 110 -8.10 -6.63 -18.04
C LYS A 110 -7.38 -6.82 -16.71
N GLN A 111 -6.77 -7.98 -16.51
CA GLN A 111 -6.03 -8.29 -15.30
C GLN A 111 -4.81 -7.37 -15.14
N ILE A 112 -4.07 -7.15 -16.22
CA ILE A 112 -2.93 -6.22 -16.23
C ILE A 112 -3.41 -4.82 -15.87
N GLY A 113 -4.50 -4.36 -16.47
CA GLY A 113 -5.08 -3.05 -16.17
C GLY A 113 -5.48 -2.91 -14.70
N ALA A 114 -6.07 -3.95 -14.13
CA ALA A 114 -6.46 -3.96 -12.72
C ALA A 114 -5.24 -3.85 -11.81
N MET A 115 -4.16 -4.57 -12.13
CA MET A 115 -2.92 -4.51 -11.36
C MET A 115 -2.29 -3.13 -11.44
N ILE A 116 -2.31 -2.50 -12.61
CA ILE A 116 -1.78 -1.13 -12.76
C ILE A 116 -2.59 -0.15 -11.91
N ARG A 117 -3.92 -0.26 -11.91
CA ARG A 117 -4.78 0.59 -11.07
C ARG A 117 -4.54 0.37 -9.59
N ALA A 118 -4.16 -0.85 -9.20
CA ALA A 118 -3.79 -1.13 -7.81
C ALA A 118 -2.37 -0.64 -7.46
N GLY A 119 -1.66 -0.05 -8.41
CA GLY A 119 -0.36 0.58 -8.19
C GLY A 119 0.85 -0.24 -8.60
N HIS A 120 0.65 -1.40 -9.23
CA HIS A 120 1.76 -2.26 -9.62
C HIS A 120 2.39 -1.81 -10.94
N ASP A 121 3.69 -2.06 -11.09
CA ASP A 121 4.42 -1.75 -12.29
C ASP A 121 3.91 -2.58 -13.47
N PHE A 122 3.87 -1.98 -14.66
CA PHE A 122 3.38 -2.64 -15.87
C PHE A 122 4.16 -3.92 -16.21
N THR A 123 5.49 -3.85 -16.15
CA THR A 123 6.32 -5.00 -16.47
C THR A 123 6.04 -6.17 -15.52
N LEU A 124 5.94 -5.88 -14.22
CA LEU A 124 5.65 -6.87 -13.20
C LEU A 124 4.24 -7.45 -13.39
N ALA A 125 3.26 -6.59 -13.62
CA ALA A 125 1.87 -7.01 -13.85
C ALA A 125 1.77 -7.92 -15.08
N ARG A 126 2.44 -7.56 -16.15
CA ARG A 126 2.47 -8.35 -17.37
C ARG A 126 3.10 -9.72 -17.16
N ARG A 127 4.19 -9.78 -16.42
CA ARG A 127 4.86 -11.05 -16.12
C ARG A 127 3.96 -11.97 -15.31
N ILE A 128 3.32 -11.45 -14.28
CA ILE A 128 2.44 -12.26 -13.44
C ILE A 128 1.20 -12.71 -14.19
N ALA A 129 0.53 -11.80 -14.87
CA ALA A 129 -0.70 -12.14 -15.62
C ALA A 129 -0.42 -13.09 -16.79
N GLY A 130 0.82 -13.10 -17.30
CA GLY A 130 1.22 -13.99 -18.38
C GLY A 130 1.58 -15.42 -17.94
N MET A 131 1.68 -15.66 -16.63
CA MET A 131 1.97 -17.00 -16.13
C MET A 131 0.74 -17.89 -16.23
N ALA A 132 0.98 -19.18 -16.49
CA ALA A 132 -0.10 -20.17 -16.55
C ALA A 132 -0.51 -20.59 -15.13
N PRO A 133 -1.76 -21.06 -14.95
CA PRO A 133 -2.18 -21.57 -13.65
C PRO A 133 -1.23 -22.66 -13.14
N GLY A 134 -0.80 -22.51 -11.89
CA GLY A 134 0.09 -23.47 -11.26
C GLY A 134 1.56 -23.34 -11.62
N ASP A 135 1.93 -22.35 -12.45
CA ASP A 135 3.34 -22.12 -12.77
C ASP A 135 4.15 -21.79 -11.53
N GLU A 136 5.40 -22.21 -11.55
CA GLU A 136 6.36 -21.83 -10.53
C GLU A 136 6.68 -20.34 -10.66
N ILE A 137 6.63 -19.63 -9.53
CA ILE A 137 6.79 -18.19 -9.53
C ILE A 137 8.28 -17.84 -9.43
N ASP A 138 8.83 -17.30 -10.51
CA ASP A 138 10.20 -16.81 -10.57
C ASP A 138 10.18 -15.42 -11.19
N LEU A 139 10.35 -14.41 -10.36
CA LEU A 139 10.34 -13.01 -10.76
C LEU A 139 11.70 -12.34 -10.54
N SER A 140 12.71 -13.14 -10.30
CA SER A 140 14.08 -12.64 -10.13
C SER A 140 14.69 -12.13 -11.43
#